data_1346b1110bd7b903d57b034f1f09db3a
#
_entry.id   1346b1110bd7b903d57b034f1f09db3a
#
_cell.length_a   1.000
_cell.length_b   1.000
_cell.length_c   1.000
_cell.angle_alpha   90.00
_cell.angle_beta   90.00
_cell.angle_gamma   90.00
#
_symmetry.space_group_name_H-M   'P 1'
#
loop_
_entity.id
_entity.type
_entity.pdbx_description
1 polymer ?
#
loop_
_entity_poly.entity_id
_entity_poly.type
_entity_poly.pdbx_seq_one_letter_code
_entity_poly.pdbx_strand_id
1 'polypeptide(L)'
;MQNEETYLQSLLKNRKIVRNYTDSNQIYPELKKISEYTIKIPTAGFSRGIEIIHISEKQNIKTMAKYSNEELYVAKGFEKWLSKSISLFLIIINEEAYHKRYTEVDKNSSTNSKDWPTPYWYVDAGAAMMNCMLLIEETGLKSGFLGSHNMDIKNIKNHLSIPDEYLLLGFVTAGIEKVNNNKNKETKRKKIIHNEYFSK
;
A
#
# COMPACT_ATOMS: atom_id res chain seq x y z
N MET A 1 -36.17 -8.12 4.27
CA MET A 1 -35.53 -6.98 3.58
C MET A 1 -34.17 -7.48 3.10
N GLN A 2 -33.94 -7.59 1.78
CA GLN A 2 -32.61 -7.85 1.25
C GLN A 2 -31.79 -6.60 1.56
N ASN A 3 -30.75 -6.73 2.38
CA ASN A 3 -29.79 -5.65 2.59
C ASN A 3 -29.09 -5.37 1.27
N GLU A 4 -29.40 -4.26 0.62
CA GLU A 4 -28.64 -3.81 -0.55
C GLU A 4 -27.17 -3.63 -0.17
N GLU A 5 -26.28 -4.14 -1.02
CA GLU A 5 -24.81 -4.04 -0.82
C GLU A 5 -24.42 -2.56 -0.86
N THR A 6 -23.75 -2.07 0.18
CA THR A 6 -23.25 -0.69 0.20
C THR A 6 -22.10 -0.51 -0.80
N TYR A 7 -21.82 0.74 -1.19
CA TYR A 7 -20.72 1.06 -2.10
C TYR A 7 -19.37 0.53 -1.59
N LEU A 8 -19.07 0.73 -0.30
CA LEU A 8 -17.84 0.21 0.31
C LEU A 8 -17.79 -1.32 0.28
N GLN A 9 -18.90 -2.00 0.54
CA GLN A 9 -18.96 -3.47 0.45
C GLN A 9 -18.66 -3.94 -0.98
N SER A 10 -19.19 -3.24 -1.98
CA SER A 10 -18.91 -3.52 -3.38
C SER A 10 -17.43 -3.33 -3.74
N LEU A 11 -16.79 -2.23 -3.29
CA LEU A 11 -15.36 -2.01 -3.47
C LEU A 11 -14.53 -3.15 -2.85
N LEU A 12 -14.81 -3.51 -1.59
CA LEU A 12 -14.10 -4.57 -0.86
C LEU A 12 -14.23 -5.93 -1.55
N LYS A 13 -15.41 -6.24 -2.08
CA LYS A 13 -15.70 -7.49 -2.78
C LYS A 13 -15.00 -7.59 -4.13
N ASN A 14 -14.94 -6.47 -4.87
CA ASN A 14 -14.42 -6.44 -6.24
C ASN A 14 -12.94 -6.13 -6.32
N ARG A 15 -12.35 -5.52 -5.27
CA ARG A 15 -10.93 -5.20 -5.23
C ARG A 15 -10.08 -6.48 -5.30
N LYS A 16 -9.09 -6.47 -6.16
CA LYS A 16 -8.05 -7.52 -6.26
C LYS A 16 -6.67 -6.87 -6.42
N ILE A 17 -5.61 -7.63 -6.20
CA ILE A 17 -4.25 -7.17 -6.52
C ILE A 17 -4.04 -7.34 -8.03
N VAL A 18 -3.87 -6.23 -8.73
CA VAL A 18 -3.61 -6.20 -10.18
C VAL A 18 -2.13 -5.98 -10.45
N ARG A 19 -1.53 -6.81 -11.31
CA ARG A 19 -0.13 -6.76 -11.73
C ARG A 19 0.02 -6.90 -13.24
N ASN A 20 -0.89 -6.32 -14.00
CA ASN A 20 -0.87 -6.26 -15.44
C ASN A 20 -1.63 -5.01 -15.90
N TYR A 21 -0.88 -3.97 -16.19
CA TYR A 21 -1.45 -2.70 -16.63
C TYR A 21 -1.24 -2.47 -18.13
N THR A 22 -2.20 -1.80 -18.74
CA THR A 22 -2.05 -1.19 -20.05
C THR A 22 -1.19 0.06 -19.92
N ASP A 23 -0.20 0.23 -20.77
CA ASP A 23 0.57 1.48 -20.81
C ASP A 23 -0.35 2.64 -21.21
N SER A 24 -0.35 3.71 -20.45
CA SER A 24 -1.23 4.86 -20.65
C SER A 24 -0.51 6.15 -20.29
N ASN A 25 -0.76 7.17 -21.09
CA ASN A 25 -0.36 8.55 -20.81
C ASN A 25 -1.52 9.40 -20.29
N GLN A 26 -2.66 8.77 -19.96
CA GLN A 26 -3.82 9.46 -19.42
C GLN A 26 -3.49 10.03 -18.05
N ILE A 27 -3.89 11.27 -17.81
CA ILE A 27 -3.69 11.98 -16.54
C ILE A 27 -4.96 11.82 -15.70
N TYR A 28 -4.75 11.48 -14.43
CA TYR A 28 -5.81 11.36 -13.41
C TYR A 28 -5.52 12.35 -12.27
N PRO A 29 -6.01 13.60 -12.36
CA PRO A 29 -5.72 14.64 -11.37
C PRO A 29 -6.16 14.27 -9.95
N GLU A 30 -7.20 13.47 -9.82
CA GLU A 30 -7.73 12.96 -8.56
C GLU A 30 -6.72 12.12 -7.76
N LEU A 31 -5.77 11.46 -8.44
CA LEU A 31 -4.75 10.65 -7.79
C LEU A 31 -3.87 11.47 -6.83
N LYS A 32 -3.67 12.77 -7.12
CA LYS A 32 -2.94 13.65 -6.21
C LYS A 32 -3.60 13.77 -4.85
N LYS A 33 -4.94 13.81 -4.81
CA LYS A 33 -5.71 13.91 -3.56
C LYS A 33 -5.73 12.61 -2.76
N ILE A 34 -5.51 11.47 -3.41
CA ILE A 34 -5.49 10.17 -2.73
C ILE A 34 -4.48 10.16 -1.58
N SER A 35 -3.30 10.78 -1.76
CA SER A 35 -2.28 10.83 -0.71
C SER A 35 -2.79 11.46 0.58
N GLU A 36 -3.59 12.53 0.48
CA GLU A 36 -4.16 13.24 1.63
C GLU A 36 -5.15 12.37 2.43
N TYR A 37 -5.93 11.55 1.73
CA TYR A 37 -6.91 10.66 2.36
C TYR A 37 -6.28 9.34 2.81
N THR A 38 -5.23 8.87 2.15
CA THR A 38 -4.51 7.65 2.52
C THR A 38 -4.00 7.68 3.95
N ILE A 39 -3.48 8.83 4.40
CA ILE A 39 -2.93 9.01 5.75
C ILE A 39 -3.99 9.36 6.81
N LYS A 40 -5.27 9.46 6.44
CA LYS A 40 -6.39 9.63 7.39
C LYS A 40 -6.78 8.29 8.01
N ILE A 41 -5.84 7.70 8.69
CA ILE A 41 -5.96 6.43 9.40
C ILE A 41 -5.78 6.65 10.90
N PRO A 42 -6.33 5.79 11.74
CA PRO A 42 -5.92 5.76 13.14
C PRO A 42 -4.47 5.33 13.23
N THR A 43 -3.70 5.94 14.15
CA THR A 43 -2.33 5.52 14.44
C THR A 43 -2.17 5.25 15.93
N ALA A 44 -1.34 4.27 16.28
CA ALA A 44 -1.09 3.93 17.67
C ALA A 44 -0.63 5.18 18.45
N GLY A 45 -1.33 5.49 19.53
CA GLY A 45 -1.08 6.68 20.34
C GLY A 45 -1.28 8.02 19.61
N PHE A 46 -1.82 8.03 18.41
CA PHE A 46 -1.89 9.22 17.55
C PHE A 46 -0.52 9.74 17.13
N SER A 47 0.44 8.83 16.92
CA SER A 47 1.84 9.12 16.58
C SER A 47 2.03 9.74 15.19
N ARG A 48 1.13 9.44 14.24
CA ARG A 48 1.17 9.97 12.85
C ARG A 48 2.49 9.70 12.12
N GLY A 49 3.12 8.55 12.39
CA GLY A 49 4.40 8.17 11.80
C GLY A 49 4.30 7.53 10.42
N ILE A 50 3.15 7.60 9.73
CA ILE A 50 2.99 7.08 8.37
C ILE A 50 2.91 8.24 7.40
N GLU A 51 3.78 8.19 6.39
CA GLU A 51 3.85 9.19 5.34
C GLU A 51 3.75 8.53 3.96
N ILE A 52 3.47 9.32 2.94
CA ILE A 52 3.28 8.81 1.58
C ILE A 52 3.97 9.72 0.56
N ILE A 53 4.64 9.11 -0.41
CA ILE A 53 5.22 9.80 -1.56
C ILE A 53 4.44 9.37 -2.80
N HIS A 54 3.78 10.33 -3.45
CA HIS A 54 3.09 10.13 -4.71
C HIS A 54 4.03 10.39 -5.89
N ILE A 55 4.16 9.43 -6.79
CA ILE A 55 5.02 9.47 -7.96
C ILE A 55 4.15 9.29 -9.20
N SER A 56 4.08 10.31 -10.05
CA SER A 56 3.24 10.32 -11.25
C SER A 56 4.03 10.62 -12.54
N GLU A 57 5.26 11.15 -12.41
CA GLU A 57 6.11 11.37 -13.58
C GLU A 57 6.60 10.05 -14.17
N LYS A 58 6.36 9.82 -15.44
CA LYS A 58 6.67 8.57 -16.13
C LYS A 58 8.13 8.14 -15.98
N GLN A 59 9.06 9.10 -16.01
CA GLN A 59 10.49 8.81 -15.85
C GLN A 59 10.80 8.32 -14.43
N ASN A 60 10.20 8.94 -13.42
CA ASN A 60 10.37 8.52 -12.02
C ASN A 60 9.72 7.15 -11.79
N ILE A 61 8.54 6.89 -12.35
CA ILE A 61 7.89 5.57 -12.28
C ILE A 61 8.83 4.48 -12.86
N LYS A 62 9.42 4.70 -14.03
CA LYS A 62 10.37 3.75 -14.64
C LYS A 62 11.61 3.55 -13.77
N THR A 63 12.12 4.61 -13.15
CA THR A 63 13.26 4.53 -12.23
C THR A 63 12.91 3.71 -10.99
N MET A 64 11.74 3.94 -10.41
CA MET A 64 11.25 3.14 -9.26
C MET A 64 11.03 1.67 -9.65
N ALA A 65 10.49 1.40 -10.83
CA ALA A 65 10.33 0.04 -11.32
C ALA A 65 11.69 -0.69 -11.45
N LYS A 66 12.72 0.00 -11.95
CA LYS A 66 14.10 -0.52 -12.00
C LYS A 66 14.64 -0.83 -10.58
N TYR A 67 14.54 0.11 -9.65
CA TYR A 67 15.00 -0.07 -8.26
C TYR A 67 14.15 -1.08 -7.48
N SER A 68 12.94 -1.35 -7.93
CA SER A 68 12.07 -2.41 -7.39
C SER A 68 12.35 -3.78 -8.03
N ASN A 69 13.39 -3.91 -8.85
CA ASN A 69 13.77 -5.15 -9.53
C ASN A 69 12.62 -5.76 -10.36
N GLU A 70 11.88 -4.95 -11.12
CA GLU A 70 10.74 -5.41 -11.93
C GLU A 70 11.13 -6.60 -12.83
N GLU A 71 12.36 -6.61 -13.36
CA GLU A 71 12.85 -7.69 -14.24
C GLU A 71 12.91 -9.06 -13.56
N LEU A 72 13.05 -9.13 -12.23
CA LEU A 72 12.95 -10.39 -11.49
C LEU A 72 11.54 -10.99 -11.55
N TYR A 73 10.52 -10.14 -11.62
CA TYR A 73 9.13 -10.57 -11.78
C TYR A 73 8.86 -10.98 -13.22
N VAL A 74 9.43 -10.26 -14.20
CA VAL A 74 9.34 -10.62 -15.63
C VAL A 74 9.98 -11.99 -15.86
N ALA A 75 11.14 -12.27 -15.27
CA ALA A 75 11.80 -13.57 -15.34
C ALA A 75 10.96 -14.71 -14.74
N LYS A 76 10.01 -14.40 -13.84
CA LYS A 76 9.05 -15.36 -13.26
C LYS A 76 7.74 -15.46 -14.05
N GLY A 77 7.67 -14.84 -15.23
CA GLY A 77 6.49 -14.90 -16.12
C GLY A 77 5.44 -13.82 -15.88
N PHE A 78 5.70 -12.83 -15.05
CA PHE A 78 4.83 -11.65 -14.93
C PHE A 78 5.09 -10.68 -16.09
N GLU A 79 4.06 -9.95 -16.52
CA GLU A 79 4.27 -8.79 -17.38
C GLU A 79 4.91 -7.64 -16.59
N LYS A 80 5.51 -6.69 -17.29
CA LYS A 80 5.89 -5.39 -16.70
C LYS A 80 4.61 -4.69 -16.24
N TRP A 81 4.55 -4.27 -15.00
CA TRP A 81 3.38 -3.62 -14.42
C TRP A 81 3.70 -2.38 -13.58
N LEU A 82 4.84 -2.36 -12.86
CA LEU A 82 5.28 -1.17 -12.15
C LEU A 82 5.58 -0.03 -13.11
N SER A 83 6.40 -0.30 -14.13
CA SER A 83 6.78 0.69 -15.15
C SER A 83 5.61 1.14 -16.03
N LYS A 84 4.52 0.37 -16.08
CA LYS A 84 3.27 0.70 -16.78
C LYS A 84 2.22 1.34 -15.89
N SER A 85 2.49 1.51 -14.60
CA SER A 85 1.57 2.22 -13.70
C SER A 85 1.37 3.67 -14.13
N ILE A 86 0.19 4.20 -13.85
CA ILE A 86 -0.13 5.62 -14.00
C ILE A 86 0.46 6.41 -12.83
N SER A 87 0.41 5.82 -11.63
CA SER A 87 1.00 6.39 -10.43
C SER A 87 1.49 5.29 -9.49
N LEU A 88 2.49 5.63 -8.69
CA LEU A 88 2.97 4.86 -7.56
C LEU A 88 2.81 5.68 -6.28
N PHE A 89 2.40 5.01 -5.21
CA PHE A 89 2.30 5.58 -3.88
C PHE A 89 3.23 4.79 -2.96
N LEU A 90 4.37 5.36 -2.62
CA LEU A 90 5.31 4.76 -1.68
C LEU A 90 4.87 5.08 -0.26
N ILE A 91 4.60 4.05 0.52
CA ILE A 91 4.28 4.20 1.94
C ILE A 91 5.59 4.06 2.73
N ILE A 92 5.91 5.10 3.48
CA ILE A 92 7.09 5.17 4.33
C ILE A 92 6.68 5.31 5.79
N ILE A 93 7.54 4.86 6.68
CA ILE A 93 7.27 4.73 8.10
C ILE A 93 8.36 5.47 8.87
N ASN A 94 7.96 6.42 9.70
CA ASN A 94 8.80 7.03 10.71
C ASN A 94 8.55 6.32 12.06
N GLU A 95 9.36 5.30 12.34
CA GLU A 95 9.27 4.53 13.59
C GLU A 95 9.54 5.38 14.82
N GLU A 96 10.49 6.32 14.72
CA GLU A 96 10.87 7.21 15.83
C GLU A 96 9.71 8.12 16.27
N ALA A 97 8.78 8.45 15.36
CA ALA A 97 7.57 9.19 15.72
C ALA A 97 6.72 8.44 16.77
N TYR A 98 6.68 7.11 16.71
CA TYR A 98 5.99 6.29 17.70
C TYR A 98 6.75 6.28 19.02
N HIS A 99 8.06 6.07 18.98
CA HIS A 99 8.88 6.07 20.19
C HIS A 99 8.79 7.41 20.92
N LYS A 100 8.95 8.51 20.19
CA LYS A 100 8.81 9.87 20.76
C LYS A 100 7.43 10.10 21.37
N ARG A 101 6.36 9.72 20.67
CA ARG A 101 4.98 9.90 21.15
C ARG A 101 4.73 9.19 22.49
N TYR A 102 5.30 8.00 22.65
CA TYR A 102 5.08 7.21 23.86
C TYR A 102 6.00 7.59 25.03
N THR A 103 6.87 8.59 24.87
CA THR A 103 7.57 9.25 25.99
C THR A 103 6.83 10.47 26.52
N GLU A 104 5.76 10.92 25.86
CA GLU A 104 4.99 12.08 26.29
C GLU A 104 4.18 11.78 27.57
N VAL A 105 3.92 12.82 28.37
CA VAL A 105 3.33 12.69 29.73
C VAL A 105 2.00 11.94 29.74
N ASP A 106 1.15 12.16 28.73
CA ASP A 106 -0.16 11.50 28.62
C ASP A 106 -0.07 10.05 28.13
N LYS A 107 1.12 9.60 27.71
CA LYS A 107 1.42 8.23 27.23
C LYS A 107 2.42 7.49 28.09
N ASN A 108 2.87 8.09 29.17
CA ASN A 108 3.87 7.48 30.06
C ASN A 108 3.30 6.18 30.67
N SER A 109 3.45 5.09 29.93
CA SER A 109 3.08 3.75 30.32
C SER A 109 4.31 3.01 30.84
N SER A 110 4.08 1.97 31.66
CA SER A 110 5.16 1.10 32.17
C SER A 110 5.91 0.33 31.08
N THR A 111 5.42 0.35 29.83
CA THR A 111 6.02 -0.41 28.71
C THR A 111 6.65 0.54 27.71
N ASN A 112 7.96 0.41 27.53
CA ASN A 112 8.70 1.11 26.50
C ASN A 112 8.21 0.64 25.11
N SER A 113 7.94 1.58 24.21
CA SER A 113 7.49 1.25 22.84
C SER A 113 8.50 0.43 22.03
N LYS A 114 9.78 0.45 22.43
CA LYS A 114 10.84 -0.41 21.83
C LYS A 114 10.69 -1.89 22.21
N ASP A 115 9.99 -2.17 23.29
CA ASP A 115 9.77 -3.53 23.81
C ASP A 115 8.40 -4.09 23.40
N TRP A 116 7.68 -3.42 22.52
CA TRP A 116 6.39 -3.89 22.07
C TRP A 116 6.49 -5.22 21.32
N PRO A 117 5.68 -6.21 21.66
CA PRO A 117 5.65 -7.48 20.94
C PRO A 117 5.10 -7.33 19.50
N THR A 118 4.34 -6.26 19.25
CA THR A 118 3.77 -5.91 17.96
C THR A 118 4.26 -4.53 17.54
N PRO A 119 5.01 -4.40 16.44
CA PRO A 119 5.44 -3.11 15.92
C PRO A 119 4.26 -2.40 15.23
N TYR A 120 3.50 -1.61 15.99
CA TYR A 120 2.25 -0.99 15.54
C TYR A 120 2.41 -0.08 14.33
N TRP A 121 3.59 0.46 14.07
CA TRP A 121 3.85 1.23 12.84
C TRP A 121 3.62 0.42 11.56
N TYR A 122 3.85 -0.90 11.57
CA TYR A 122 3.50 -1.75 10.43
C TYR A 122 2.00 -2.03 10.33
N VAL A 123 1.31 -2.10 11.46
CA VAL A 123 -0.17 -2.24 11.49
C VAL A 123 -0.80 -1.00 10.86
N ASP A 124 -0.35 0.19 11.29
CA ASP A 124 -0.84 1.46 10.78
C ASP A 124 -0.48 1.64 9.28
N ALA A 125 0.74 1.26 8.88
CA ALA A 125 1.14 1.28 7.48
C ALA A 125 0.30 0.33 6.62
N GLY A 126 -0.09 -0.83 7.16
CA GLY A 126 -1.05 -1.74 6.51
C GLY A 126 -2.43 -1.13 6.33
N ALA A 127 -2.90 -0.37 7.33
CA ALA A 127 -4.16 0.38 7.23
C ALA A 127 -4.08 1.46 6.13
N ALA A 128 -2.97 2.22 6.07
CA ALA A 128 -2.73 3.19 5.01
C ALA A 128 -2.68 2.54 3.63
N MET A 129 -2.01 1.39 3.50
CA MET A 129 -1.96 0.61 2.27
C MET A 129 -3.37 0.25 1.78
N MET A 130 -4.21 -0.31 2.65
CA MET A 130 -5.56 -0.71 2.28
C MET A 130 -6.43 0.50 1.94
N ASN A 131 -6.32 1.59 2.70
CA ASN A 131 -7.03 2.84 2.43
C ASN A 131 -6.65 3.40 1.05
N CYS A 132 -5.35 3.46 0.73
CA CYS A 132 -4.86 3.88 -0.58
C CYS A 132 -5.45 3.01 -1.73
N MET A 133 -5.45 1.70 -1.55
CA MET A 133 -5.98 0.79 -2.57
C MET A 133 -7.47 1.00 -2.82
N LEU A 134 -8.28 1.20 -1.78
CA LEU A 134 -9.71 1.46 -1.92
C LEU A 134 -9.98 2.80 -2.62
N LEU A 135 -9.24 3.83 -2.27
CA LEU A 135 -9.34 5.15 -2.91
C LEU A 135 -8.97 5.11 -4.40
N ILE A 136 -7.99 4.29 -4.78
CA ILE A 136 -7.65 4.08 -6.19
C ILE A 136 -8.80 3.36 -6.92
N GLU A 137 -9.35 2.29 -6.34
CA GLU A 137 -10.47 1.56 -6.94
C GLU A 137 -11.71 2.45 -7.13
N GLU A 138 -11.93 3.42 -6.23
CA GLU A 138 -13.00 4.40 -6.31
C GLU A 138 -12.90 5.28 -7.58
N THR A 139 -11.69 5.56 -8.07
CA THR A 139 -11.47 6.32 -9.32
C THR A 139 -11.76 5.50 -10.59
N GLY A 140 -12.07 4.21 -10.46
CA GLY A 140 -12.23 3.27 -11.59
C GLY A 140 -10.91 2.64 -12.05
N LEU A 141 -9.77 3.11 -11.55
CA LEU A 141 -8.47 2.46 -11.76
C LEU A 141 -8.37 1.18 -10.93
N LYS A 142 -7.35 0.38 -11.23
CA LYS A 142 -7.03 -0.83 -10.46
C LYS A 142 -5.78 -0.64 -9.66
N SER A 143 -5.78 -1.27 -8.49
CA SER A 143 -4.68 -1.18 -7.53
C SER A 143 -3.87 -2.47 -7.43
N GLY A 144 -2.59 -2.34 -7.15
CA GLY A 144 -1.70 -3.43 -6.81
C GLY A 144 -0.79 -3.04 -5.66
N PHE A 145 -0.08 -4.01 -5.11
CA PHE A 145 0.90 -3.77 -4.05
C PHE A 145 2.17 -4.58 -4.29
N LEU A 146 3.32 -3.92 -4.10
CA LEU A 146 4.64 -4.53 -4.06
C LEU A 146 5.35 -4.15 -2.77
N GLY A 147 5.61 -5.16 -1.92
CA GLY A 147 6.39 -4.99 -0.67
C GLY A 147 7.87 -4.75 -0.95
N SER A 148 8.53 -4.09 -0.01
CA SER A 148 9.91 -3.59 -0.15
C SER A 148 11.01 -4.66 -0.12
N HIS A 149 10.70 -5.92 0.21
CA HIS A 149 11.69 -6.98 0.51
C HIS A 149 12.68 -7.33 -0.61
N ASN A 150 12.37 -7.01 -1.88
CA ASN A 150 13.26 -7.23 -3.04
C ASN A 150 13.68 -5.91 -3.71
N MET A 151 13.47 -4.77 -3.05
CA MET A 151 13.79 -3.46 -3.60
C MET A 151 15.21 -3.05 -3.27
N ASP A 152 15.81 -2.25 -4.13
CA ASP A 152 17.04 -1.51 -3.84
C ASP A 152 16.70 -0.27 -3.00
N ILE A 153 16.51 -0.51 -1.69
CA ILE A 153 16.07 0.50 -0.72
C ILE A 153 16.98 1.73 -0.74
N LYS A 154 18.30 1.52 -0.82
CA LYS A 154 19.29 2.60 -0.81
C LYS A 154 19.11 3.54 -1.99
N ASN A 155 18.99 2.99 -3.20
CA ASN A 155 18.82 3.81 -4.39
C ASN A 155 17.43 4.48 -4.46
N ILE A 156 16.37 3.83 -3.94
CA ILE A 156 15.04 4.46 -3.81
C ILE A 156 15.12 5.66 -2.87
N LYS A 157 15.70 5.49 -1.66
CA LYS A 157 15.85 6.58 -0.68
C LYS A 157 16.65 7.74 -1.25
N ASN A 158 17.79 7.46 -1.85
CA ASN A 158 18.65 8.48 -2.45
C ASN A 158 17.92 9.26 -3.56
N HIS A 159 17.22 8.56 -4.45
CA HIS A 159 16.51 9.19 -5.58
C HIS A 159 15.36 10.07 -5.12
N LEU A 160 14.64 9.65 -4.07
CA LEU A 160 13.48 10.35 -3.54
C LEU A 160 13.81 11.27 -2.35
N SER A 161 15.11 11.39 -1.99
CA SER A 161 15.59 12.17 -0.85
C SER A 161 14.92 11.79 0.48
N ILE A 162 14.69 10.47 0.68
CA ILE A 162 14.12 9.94 1.92
C ILE A 162 15.24 9.77 2.95
N PRO A 163 15.09 10.32 4.17
CA PRO A 163 16.07 10.13 5.24
C PRO A 163 16.28 8.64 5.59
N ASP A 164 17.49 8.30 6.03
CA ASP A 164 17.88 6.90 6.25
C ASP A 164 17.09 6.19 7.36
N GLU A 165 16.59 6.94 8.33
CA GLU A 165 15.79 6.43 9.44
C GLU A 165 14.38 5.96 9.05
N TYR A 166 13.85 6.39 7.90
CA TYR A 166 12.55 5.92 7.43
C TYR A 166 12.59 4.47 6.94
N LEU A 167 11.58 3.69 7.29
CA LEU A 167 11.36 2.36 6.73
C LEU A 167 10.42 2.46 5.51
N LEU A 168 10.59 1.57 4.54
CA LEU A 168 9.72 1.48 3.37
C LEU A 168 8.80 0.27 3.50
N LEU A 169 7.47 0.48 3.49
CA LEU A 169 6.52 -0.63 3.41
C LEU A 169 6.49 -1.21 1.99
N GLY A 170 6.41 -0.35 0.99
CA GLY A 170 6.32 -0.72 -0.41
C GLY A 170 5.46 0.24 -1.23
N PHE A 171 5.29 -0.09 -2.52
CA PHE A 171 4.49 0.67 -3.45
C PHE A 171 3.07 0.14 -3.55
N VAL A 172 2.07 1.01 -3.37
CA VAL A 172 0.74 0.82 -3.95
C VAL A 172 0.76 1.41 -5.35
N THR A 173 0.27 0.65 -6.32
CA THR A 173 0.29 1.03 -7.74
C THR A 173 -1.12 1.33 -8.22
N ALA A 174 -1.28 2.30 -9.10
CA ALA A 174 -2.53 2.63 -9.77
C ALA A 174 -2.37 2.49 -11.28
N GLY A 175 -3.31 1.83 -11.95
CA GLY A 175 -3.26 1.66 -13.40
C GLY A 175 -4.54 1.11 -14.01
N ILE A 176 -4.60 1.11 -15.34
CA ILE A 176 -5.70 0.51 -16.09
C ILE A 176 -5.37 -0.98 -16.28
N GLU A 177 -6.20 -1.86 -15.73
CA GLU A 177 -5.99 -3.31 -15.89
C GLU A 177 -6.05 -3.70 -17.36
N LYS A 178 -5.04 -4.42 -17.81
CA LYS A 178 -5.06 -5.09 -19.11
C LYS A 178 -5.96 -6.32 -19.00
N VAL A 179 -7.07 -6.33 -19.72
CA VAL A 179 -8.00 -7.46 -19.74
C VAL A 179 -7.30 -8.68 -20.31
N ASN A 180 -7.06 -9.69 -19.50
CA ASN A 180 -6.59 -11.00 -19.95
C ASN A 180 -7.79 -11.96 -19.96
N ASN A 181 -8.02 -12.62 -21.09
CA ASN A 181 -9.04 -13.67 -21.22
C ASN A 181 -8.71 -14.94 -20.43
N ASN A 182 -7.56 -15.00 -19.79
CA ASN A 182 -7.20 -16.11 -18.92
C ASN A 182 -7.94 -15.97 -17.58
N LYS A 183 -8.97 -16.79 -17.39
CA LYS A 183 -9.64 -16.94 -16.10
C LYS A 183 -8.59 -17.38 -15.07
N ASN A 184 -8.17 -16.47 -14.20
CA ASN A 184 -7.44 -16.85 -13.00
C ASN A 184 -8.29 -17.90 -12.27
N LYS A 185 -7.74 -19.10 -12.03
CA LYS A 185 -8.39 -20.08 -11.19
C LYS A 185 -8.57 -19.46 -9.81
N GLU A 186 -9.79 -19.06 -9.49
CA GLU A 186 -10.14 -18.71 -8.12
C GLU A 186 -9.86 -19.92 -7.23
N THR A 187 -8.78 -19.85 -6.48
CA THR A 187 -8.60 -20.76 -5.36
C THR A 187 -9.62 -20.37 -4.30
N LYS A 188 -10.71 -21.11 -4.21
CA LYS A 188 -11.72 -20.95 -3.16
C LYS A 188 -11.05 -21.21 -1.81
N ARG A 189 -10.52 -20.16 -1.20
CA ARG A 189 -10.06 -20.25 0.19
C ARG A 189 -11.27 -20.38 1.10
N LYS A 190 -11.23 -21.35 2.02
CA LYS A 190 -12.23 -21.46 3.06
C LYS A 190 -12.23 -20.14 3.87
N LYS A 191 -13.39 -19.48 3.97
CA LYS A 191 -13.53 -18.31 4.86
C LYS A 191 -13.41 -18.81 6.28
N ILE A 192 -12.48 -18.23 7.04
CA ILE A 192 -12.28 -18.53 8.44
C ILE A 192 -12.76 -17.33 9.22
N ILE A 193 -14.01 -17.36 9.66
CA ILE A 193 -14.64 -16.38 10.54
C ILE A 193 -15.15 -17.15 11.74
N HIS A 194 -14.71 -16.75 12.90
CA HIS A 194 -15.15 -17.32 14.17
C HIS A 194 -16.06 -16.31 14.85
N ASN A 195 -17.20 -16.78 15.40
CA ASN A 195 -18.12 -15.95 16.18
C ASN A 195 -17.98 -16.33 17.65
N GLU A 196 -17.68 -15.33 18.48
CA GLU A 196 -17.45 -15.42 19.93
C GLU A 196 -16.27 -16.33 20.32
N TYR A 197 -16.19 -17.56 19.81
CA TYR A 197 -15.17 -18.54 20.15
C TYR A 197 -14.43 -19.01 18.92
N PHE A 198 -13.16 -19.39 19.10
CA PHE A 198 -12.38 -20.02 18.05
C PHE A 198 -12.99 -21.39 17.70
N SER A 199 -13.57 -21.51 16.51
CA SER A 199 -14.12 -22.77 16.00
C SER A 199 -13.05 -23.57 15.25
N LYS A 200 -12.90 -24.85 15.58
CA LYS A 200 -11.99 -25.80 14.92
C LYS A 200 -12.50 -26.22 13.53
#